data_f13efada6a49a9fce6866b8449e66c12
#
_entry.id   f13efada6a49a9fce6866b8449e66c12
#
_cell.length_a   1.000
_cell.length_b   1.000
_cell.length_c   1.000
_cell.angle_alpha   90.00
_cell.angle_beta   90.00
_cell.angle_gamma   90.00
#
_symmetry.space_group_name_H-M   'P 1'
#
loop_
_entity.id
_entity.type
_entity.pdbx_description
1 polymer ?
#
loop_
_entity_poly.entity_id
_entity_poly.type
_entity_poly.pdbx_seq_one_letter_code
_entity_poly.pdbx_strand_id
1 'polypeptide(L)'
;MKNLVLLTIGLILASVSFAQPVQTFQRDIHLPRQKVLEYQLIAIPALADADLLLNDQATGLSATTVTSFLALIDVCRALAVLPAGTTTDVKAGNVVVSGTNIHGKPISESFAFLDNASTATNGIKAFCTVTSIVFPIQDGTGAIYDVGTQDKLGVRQCAASAGSLAWSTFNGAFETTRGVFTADADEVEKNLFDPQGTLDGAKNVEIFFVQNYGCYP
;
A
#
# COMPACT_ATOMS: atom_id res chain seq x y z
N MET A 1 84.64 -15.95 39.79
CA MET A 1 83.33 -16.65 39.71
C MET A 1 82.23 -15.65 40.06
N LYS A 2 81.55 -15.16 39.09
CA LYS A 2 80.57 -14.09 39.26
C LYS A 2 79.13 -14.74 39.26
N ASN A 3 78.52 -14.66 40.40
CA ASN A 3 77.11 -15.13 40.55
C ASN A 3 76.17 -14.14 39.89
N LEU A 4 75.47 -14.60 38.83
CA LEU A 4 74.42 -13.85 38.19
C LEU A 4 73.10 -14.19 38.90
N VAL A 5 72.59 -13.22 39.64
CA VAL A 5 71.22 -13.33 40.24
C VAL A 5 70.18 -12.91 39.17
N LEU A 6 69.42 -13.87 38.73
CA LEU A 6 68.33 -13.63 37.79
C LEU A 6 67.12 -13.18 38.60
N LEU A 7 66.77 -11.90 38.48
CA LEU A 7 65.58 -11.32 39.11
C LEU A 7 64.41 -11.53 38.17
N THR A 8 63.58 -12.50 38.46
CA THR A 8 62.29 -12.71 37.73
C THR A 8 61.25 -11.72 38.24
N ILE A 9 60.96 -10.70 37.46
CA ILE A 9 59.85 -9.78 37.73
C ILE A 9 58.61 -10.46 37.30
N GLY A 10 57.85 -10.99 38.23
CA GLY A 10 56.47 -11.52 37.96
C GLY A 10 55.50 -10.37 37.69
N LEU A 11 55.11 -10.22 36.44
CA LEU A 11 54.06 -9.28 36.04
C LEU A 11 52.71 -9.86 36.46
N ILE A 12 52.19 -9.42 37.60
CA ILE A 12 50.84 -9.73 38.04
C ILE A 12 49.90 -8.89 37.19
N LEU A 13 49.33 -9.47 36.12
CA LEU A 13 48.20 -8.91 35.41
C LEU A 13 46.96 -9.04 36.31
N ALA A 14 46.70 -8.00 37.09
CA ALA A 14 45.42 -7.86 37.74
C ALA A 14 44.35 -7.70 36.64
N SER A 15 43.59 -8.76 36.37
CA SER A 15 42.37 -8.69 35.56
C SER A 15 41.36 -7.83 36.30
N VAL A 16 41.30 -6.56 35.95
CA VAL A 16 40.23 -5.67 36.40
C VAL A 16 38.98 -6.14 35.66
N SER A 17 38.25 -7.03 36.28
CA SER A 17 36.90 -7.36 35.86
C SER A 17 36.01 -6.14 36.09
N PHE A 18 35.81 -5.35 35.06
CA PHE A 18 34.74 -4.37 35.06
C PHE A 18 33.43 -5.17 34.96
N ALA A 19 32.97 -5.67 36.11
CA ALA A 19 31.57 -5.97 36.22
C ALA A 19 30.83 -4.64 36.07
N GLN A 20 30.51 -4.30 34.82
CA GLN A 20 29.54 -3.25 34.58
C GLN A 20 28.26 -3.72 35.26
N PRO A 21 27.72 -2.97 36.23
CA PRO A 21 26.41 -3.26 36.72
C PRO A 21 25.53 -3.21 35.48
N VAL A 22 24.93 -4.35 35.13
CA VAL A 22 23.80 -4.37 34.19
C VAL A 22 22.77 -3.47 34.89
N GLN A 23 22.78 -2.20 34.53
CA GLN A 23 21.67 -1.33 34.89
C GLN A 23 20.46 -1.88 34.16
N THR A 24 19.75 -2.80 34.80
CA THR A 24 18.37 -3.03 34.54
C THR A 24 17.70 -1.67 34.78
N PHE A 25 17.61 -0.89 33.70
CA PHE A 25 16.71 0.23 33.67
C PHE A 25 15.32 -0.37 33.79
N GLN A 26 14.92 -0.64 35.01
CA GLN A 26 13.53 -0.86 35.34
C GLN A 26 12.87 0.50 35.16
N ARG A 27 12.30 0.66 33.97
CA ARG A 27 11.64 1.87 33.57
C ARG A 27 10.22 1.89 34.08
N ASP A 28 10.03 2.49 35.20
CA ASP A 28 8.83 3.27 35.52
C ASP A 28 9.02 4.74 35.09
N ILE A 29 9.76 4.98 34.01
CA ILE A 29 9.68 6.27 33.35
C ILE A 29 8.54 6.15 32.39
N HIS A 30 7.42 6.82 32.67
CA HIS A 30 6.43 7.24 31.70
C HIS A 30 7.13 8.19 30.71
N LEU A 31 8.05 7.67 29.89
CA LEU A 31 8.48 8.38 28.70
C LEU A 31 7.22 8.55 27.86
N PRO A 32 6.85 9.77 27.49
CA PRO A 32 5.82 9.94 26.48
C PRO A 32 6.22 9.02 25.34
N ARG A 33 5.30 8.14 24.92
CA ARG A 33 5.57 7.15 23.86
C ARG A 33 6.32 7.85 22.77
N GLN A 34 7.58 7.48 22.56
CA GLN A 34 8.36 8.04 21.47
C GLN A 34 7.60 7.67 20.20
N LYS A 35 7.04 8.67 19.55
CA LYS A 35 6.41 8.48 18.25
C LYS A 35 7.54 8.13 17.29
N VAL A 36 7.60 6.89 16.87
CA VAL A 36 8.54 6.45 15.83
C VAL A 36 7.98 6.92 14.50
N LEU A 37 8.80 7.62 13.73
CA LEU A 37 8.47 7.94 12.35
C LEU A 37 8.81 6.72 11.50
N GLU A 38 7.86 6.29 10.73
CA GLU A 38 8.04 5.23 9.75
C GLU A 38 7.98 5.83 8.35
N TYR A 39 8.94 5.42 7.53
CA TYR A 39 9.13 5.91 6.17
C TYR A 39 8.71 4.85 5.16
N GLN A 40 7.96 5.25 4.14
CA GLN A 40 7.69 4.43 2.98
C GLN A 40 7.97 5.21 1.70
N LEU A 41 8.83 4.66 0.86
CA LEU A 41 8.99 5.08 -0.52
C LEU A 41 7.99 4.33 -1.39
N ILE A 42 7.15 5.06 -2.10
CA ILE A 42 6.28 4.52 -3.14
C ILE A 42 6.92 4.87 -4.49
N ALA A 43 8.00 4.21 -4.82
CA ALA A 43 8.73 4.31 -6.10
C ALA A 43 8.34 5.54 -6.98
N ILE A 44 8.16 5.33 -8.27
CA ILE A 44 7.80 6.34 -9.29
C ILE A 44 6.46 5.92 -9.96
N PRO A 45 5.32 6.11 -9.29
CA PRO A 45 4.03 5.65 -9.82
C PRO A 45 3.67 6.38 -11.11
N ALA A 46 3.18 5.63 -12.09
CA ALA A 46 2.66 6.18 -13.33
C ALA A 46 1.37 6.98 -13.09
N LEU A 47 0.96 7.78 -14.05
CA LEU A 47 -0.36 8.40 -14.06
C LEU A 47 -1.43 7.31 -13.94
N ALA A 48 -2.54 7.62 -13.28
CA ALA A 48 -3.71 6.73 -13.29
C ALA A 48 -4.17 6.48 -14.73
N ASP A 49 -4.49 5.25 -15.01
CA ASP A 49 -4.90 4.79 -16.33
C ASP A 49 -6.21 4.01 -16.17
N ALA A 50 -7.29 4.55 -16.72
CA ALA A 50 -8.65 4.06 -16.50
C ALA A 50 -8.92 2.71 -17.17
N ASP A 51 -8.11 2.32 -18.14
CA ASP A 51 -8.21 1.10 -18.93
C ASP A 51 -6.95 0.24 -18.94
N LEU A 52 -6.04 0.48 -17.98
CA LEU A 52 -4.75 -0.21 -17.85
C LEU A 52 -4.88 -1.73 -17.91
N LEU A 53 -5.85 -2.29 -17.20
CA LEU A 53 -6.03 -3.74 -17.08
C LEU A 53 -6.91 -4.29 -18.19
N LEU A 54 -8.03 -3.63 -18.46
CA LEU A 54 -8.99 -3.99 -19.49
C LEU A 54 -9.50 -2.74 -20.19
N ASN A 55 -9.46 -2.76 -21.51
CA ASN A 55 -9.99 -1.72 -22.38
C ASN A 55 -11.11 -2.34 -23.24
N ASP A 56 -12.29 -1.76 -23.18
CA ASP A 56 -13.48 -2.21 -23.94
C ASP A 56 -13.77 -3.71 -23.77
N GLN A 57 -13.63 -4.24 -22.54
CA GLN A 57 -13.91 -5.65 -22.30
C GLN A 57 -15.38 -5.95 -22.55
N ALA A 58 -15.65 -6.67 -23.62
CA ALA A 58 -17.00 -7.11 -23.95
C ALA A 58 -17.54 -8.09 -22.89
N THR A 59 -18.77 -7.88 -22.51
CA THR A 59 -19.57 -8.74 -21.63
C THR A 59 -20.89 -9.07 -22.31
N GLY A 60 -21.74 -9.91 -21.72
CA GLY A 60 -22.96 -10.28 -22.38
C GLY A 60 -23.93 -11.08 -21.51
N LEU A 61 -24.74 -11.90 -22.14
CA LEU A 61 -25.83 -12.66 -21.51
C LEU A 61 -25.37 -13.82 -20.62
N SER A 62 -24.05 -13.92 -20.35
CA SER A 62 -23.46 -14.89 -19.43
C SER A 62 -22.41 -14.19 -18.58
N ALA A 63 -22.23 -14.64 -17.34
CA ALA A 63 -21.14 -14.14 -16.50
C ALA A 63 -19.80 -14.40 -17.20
N THR A 64 -18.93 -13.38 -17.19
CA THR A 64 -17.62 -13.43 -17.85
C THR A 64 -16.51 -13.36 -16.81
N THR A 65 -15.53 -14.26 -16.88
CA THR A 65 -14.34 -14.22 -16.04
C THR A 65 -13.12 -13.95 -16.91
N VAL A 66 -12.36 -12.91 -16.55
CA VAL A 66 -11.11 -12.51 -17.22
C VAL A 66 -9.94 -12.76 -16.28
N THR A 67 -8.90 -13.41 -16.79
CA THR A 67 -7.65 -13.74 -16.06
C THR A 67 -6.40 -13.29 -16.82
N SER A 68 -6.55 -12.66 -17.97
CA SER A 68 -5.47 -12.10 -18.78
C SER A 68 -5.68 -10.61 -18.93
N PHE A 69 -4.69 -9.81 -18.63
CA PHE A 69 -4.76 -8.35 -18.57
C PHE A 69 -3.80 -7.71 -19.57
N LEU A 70 -4.09 -6.48 -19.99
CA LEU A 70 -3.28 -5.72 -20.96
C LEU A 70 -1.92 -5.34 -20.36
N ALA A 71 -1.92 -4.95 -19.08
CA ALA A 71 -0.71 -4.57 -18.36
C ALA A 71 -0.76 -5.02 -16.89
N LEU A 72 0.36 -4.88 -16.21
CA LEU A 72 0.47 -5.10 -14.77
C LEU A 72 0.37 -3.77 -14.03
N ILE A 73 -0.12 -3.82 -12.80
CA ILE A 73 -0.11 -2.67 -11.90
C ILE A 73 1.34 -2.36 -11.54
N ASP A 74 1.74 -1.10 -11.68
CA ASP A 74 3.11 -0.61 -11.43
C ASP A 74 3.48 -0.57 -9.94
N VAL A 75 2.57 -0.05 -9.13
CA VAL A 75 2.63 0.01 -7.66
C VAL A 75 1.27 -0.38 -7.09
N CYS A 76 1.22 -0.81 -5.83
CA CYS A 76 -0.07 -1.12 -5.22
C CYS A 76 -0.96 0.13 -5.19
N ARG A 77 -2.17 0.05 -5.77
CA ARG A 77 -3.10 1.18 -5.86
C ARG A 77 -4.55 0.73 -5.97
N ALA A 78 -5.47 1.64 -5.70
CA ALA A 78 -6.88 1.38 -5.89
C ALA A 78 -7.24 1.32 -7.37
N LEU A 79 -8.29 0.55 -7.67
CA LEU A 79 -8.80 0.36 -9.02
C LEU A 79 -10.07 1.16 -9.26
N ALA A 80 -10.39 1.37 -10.53
CA ALA A 80 -11.68 1.90 -10.99
C ALA A 80 -12.25 0.95 -12.03
N VAL A 81 -13.56 0.82 -12.04
CA VAL A 81 -14.31 0.06 -13.05
C VAL A 81 -15.33 1.00 -13.70
N LEU A 82 -15.27 1.13 -15.01
CA LEU A 82 -16.14 2.00 -15.80
C LEU A 82 -16.98 1.15 -16.76
N PRO A 83 -18.31 1.09 -16.61
CA PRO A 83 -19.18 0.56 -17.62
C PRO A 83 -19.30 1.53 -18.80
N ALA A 84 -19.26 1.00 -20.02
CA ALA A 84 -19.28 1.75 -21.27
C ALA A 84 -20.10 1.00 -22.34
N GLY A 85 -20.05 1.47 -23.57
CA GLY A 85 -20.79 0.89 -24.69
C GLY A 85 -22.28 1.22 -24.67
N THR A 86 -23.12 0.22 -24.95
CA THR A 86 -24.59 0.39 -24.95
C THR A 86 -25.10 0.37 -23.51
N THR A 87 -25.39 1.53 -22.95
CA THR A 87 -25.77 1.67 -21.52
C THR A 87 -27.03 0.88 -21.17
N THR A 88 -28.00 0.74 -22.10
CA THR A 88 -29.21 -0.07 -21.88
C THR A 88 -28.94 -1.56 -21.74
N ASP A 89 -27.76 -2.01 -22.14
CA ASP A 89 -27.33 -3.40 -21.99
C ASP A 89 -26.63 -3.66 -20.63
N VAL A 90 -26.27 -2.58 -19.93
CA VAL A 90 -25.65 -2.67 -18.59
C VAL A 90 -26.72 -2.97 -17.55
N LYS A 91 -26.60 -4.11 -16.90
CA LYS A 91 -27.51 -4.58 -15.84
C LYS A 91 -26.92 -4.34 -14.46
N ALA A 92 -27.80 -4.07 -13.49
CA ALA A 92 -27.42 -4.00 -12.08
C ALA A 92 -26.72 -5.29 -11.64
N GLY A 93 -25.61 -5.13 -10.95
CA GLY A 93 -24.81 -6.26 -10.48
C GLY A 93 -23.46 -5.80 -9.94
N ASN A 94 -22.64 -6.79 -9.58
CA ASN A 94 -21.32 -6.54 -9.04
C ASN A 94 -20.23 -7.08 -9.98
N VAL A 95 -19.30 -6.21 -10.34
CA VAL A 95 -18.01 -6.65 -10.89
C VAL A 95 -17.10 -6.98 -9.71
N VAL A 96 -16.56 -8.19 -9.67
CA VAL A 96 -15.69 -8.65 -8.57
C VAL A 96 -14.27 -8.76 -9.07
N VAL A 97 -13.37 -7.99 -8.47
CA VAL A 97 -11.93 -8.05 -8.73
C VAL A 97 -11.26 -8.84 -7.61
N SER A 98 -10.40 -9.80 -7.97
CA SER A 98 -9.59 -10.59 -7.03
C SER A 98 -8.12 -10.40 -7.34
N GLY A 99 -7.29 -10.39 -6.28
CA GLY A 99 -5.86 -10.17 -6.42
C GLY A 99 -5.13 -10.26 -5.08
N THR A 100 -4.03 -9.53 -4.94
CA THR A 100 -3.28 -9.50 -3.68
C THR A 100 -3.04 -8.07 -3.21
N ASN A 101 -2.98 -7.91 -1.88
CA ASN A 101 -2.59 -6.67 -1.25
C ASN A 101 -1.05 -6.52 -1.16
N ILE A 102 -0.59 -5.44 -0.52
CA ILE A 102 0.84 -5.09 -0.39
C ILE A 102 1.66 -6.13 0.41
N HIS A 103 1.02 -6.99 1.18
CA HIS A 103 1.65 -8.12 1.89
C HIS A 103 1.50 -9.45 1.15
N GLY A 104 1.00 -9.44 -0.09
CA GLY A 104 0.78 -10.65 -0.88
C GLY A 104 -0.40 -11.51 -0.42
N LYS A 105 -1.23 -11.00 0.51
CA LYS A 105 -2.44 -11.71 0.95
C LYS A 105 -3.53 -11.58 -0.11
N PRO A 106 -4.29 -12.66 -0.40
CA PRO A 106 -5.44 -12.58 -1.30
C PRO A 106 -6.48 -11.60 -0.78
N ILE A 107 -6.96 -10.76 -1.68
CA ILE A 107 -8.06 -9.81 -1.43
C ILE A 107 -9.05 -9.82 -2.59
N SER A 108 -10.25 -9.37 -2.31
CA SER A 108 -11.25 -9.09 -3.34
C SER A 108 -12.00 -7.81 -3.03
N GLU A 109 -12.54 -7.19 -4.09
CA GLU A 109 -13.39 -6.01 -4.02
C GLU A 109 -14.56 -6.14 -4.99
N SER A 110 -15.73 -5.69 -4.56
CA SER A 110 -16.95 -5.68 -5.36
C SER A 110 -17.32 -4.26 -5.76
N PHE A 111 -17.46 -4.03 -7.05
CA PHE A 111 -17.88 -2.77 -7.65
C PHE A 111 -19.35 -2.90 -8.06
N ALA A 112 -20.24 -2.25 -7.32
CA ALA A 112 -21.66 -2.33 -7.54
C ALA A 112 -22.10 -1.33 -8.61
N PHE A 113 -22.90 -1.78 -9.56
CA PHE A 113 -23.50 -0.98 -10.62
C PHE A 113 -25.02 -1.10 -10.60
N LEU A 114 -25.68 -0.02 -10.99
CA LEU A 114 -27.11 0.02 -11.22
C LEU A 114 -27.40 -0.29 -12.70
N ASP A 115 -28.67 -0.54 -13.02
CA ASP A 115 -29.08 -0.63 -14.41
C ASP A 115 -28.76 0.65 -15.18
N ASN A 116 -28.30 0.50 -16.41
CA ASN A 116 -27.91 1.58 -17.30
C ASN A 116 -26.75 2.47 -16.74
N ALA A 117 -25.90 1.92 -15.88
CA ALA A 117 -24.75 2.66 -15.35
C ALA A 117 -23.80 3.06 -16.49
N SER A 118 -23.25 4.29 -16.39
CA SER A 118 -22.28 4.87 -17.34
C SER A 118 -21.21 5.70 -16.64
N THR A 119 -21.07 5.53 -15.34
CA THR A 119 -20.09 6.24 -14.52
C THR A 119 -19.17 5.27 -13.80
N ALA A 120 -17.90 5.65 -13.67
CA ALA A 120 -16.94 4.83 -12.98
C ALA A 120 -17.30 4.64 -11.51
N THR A 121 -17.13 3.43 -11.02
CA THR A 121 -17.11 3.12 -9.59
C THR A 121 -15.66 2.99 -9.15
N ASN A 122 -15.30 3.79 -8.15
CA ASN A 122 -13.95 3.82 -7.58
C ASN A 122 -13.83 2.83 -6.43
N GLY A 123 -12.77 2.03 -6.47
CA GLY A 123 -12.41 1.12 -5.39
C GLY A 123 -11.81 1.83 -4.18
N ILE A 124 -11.83 1.11 -3.06
CA ILE A 124 -11.30 1.54 -1.76
C ILE A 124 -10.19 0.63 -1.25
N LYS A 125 -9.79 -0.39 -2.04
CA LYS A 125 -8.71 -1.32 -1.71
C LYS A 125 -7.55 -1.18 -2.70
N ALA A 126 -6.32 -1.19 -2.17
CA ALA A 126 -5.10 -1.21 -2.99
C ALA A 126 -4.77 -2.64 -3.42
N PHE A 127 -4.75 -2.87 -4.70
CA PHE A 127 -4.26 -4.10 -5.32
C PHE A 127 -2.81 -3.92 -5.77
N CYS A 128 -1.96 -4.90 -5.46
CA CYS A 128 -0.61 -5.00 -6.01
C CYS A 128 -0.58 -5.92 -7.22
N THR A 129 -1.47 -6.90 -7.26
CA THR A 129 -1.70 -7.76 -8.43
C THR A 129 -3.19 -7.98 -8.59
N VAL A 130 -3.64 -8.20 -9.82
CA VAL A 130 -4.98 -8.69 -10.13
C VAL A 130 -4.85 -10.10 -10.72
N THR A 131 -5.64 -11.03 -10.23
CA THR A 131 -5.63 -12.43 -10.68
C THR A 131 -6.87 -12.79 -11.48
N SER A 132 -8.01 -12.17 -11.18
CA SER A 132 -9.25 -12.36 -11.95
C SER A 132 -10.20 -11.19 -11.78
N ILE A 133 -11.01 -10.96 -12.82
CA ILE A 133 -12.14 -10.04 -12.80
C ILE A 133 -13.34 -10.80 -13.29
N VAL A 134 -14.42 -10.79 -12.49
CA VAL A 134 -15.69 -11.47 -12.81
C VAL A 134 -16.76 -10.41 -13.04
N PHE A 135 -17.32 -10.44 -14.24
CA PHE A 135 -18.43 -9.58 -14.63
C PHE A 135 -19.75 -10.33 -14.50
N PRO A 136 -20.81 -9.68 -13.99
CA PRO A 136 -22.14 -10.27 -13.90
C PRO A 136 -22.76 -10.41 -15.29
N ILE A 137 -23.85 -11.18 -15.37
CA ILE A 137 -24.69 -11.27 -16.57
C ILE A 137 -25.24 -9.89 -16.91
N GLN A 138 -25.21 -9.52 -18.20
CA GLN A 138 -25.71 -8.27 -18.73
C GLN A 138 -27.04 -8.52 -19.45
N ASP A 139 -27.82 -7.44 -19.79
CA ASP A 139 -29.07 -7.53 -20.49
C ASP A 139 -28.92 -7.60 -22.03
N GLY A 140 -27.72 -7.27 -22.55
CA GLY A 140 -27.35 -7.32 -23.95
C GLY A 140 -25.87 -7.60 -24.18
N THR A 141 -25.48 -7.62 -25.44
CA THR A 141 -24.09 -7.89 -25.87
C THR A 141 -23.27 -6.60 -26.11
N GLY A 142 -23.91 -5.42 -25.98
CA GLY A 142 -23.25 -4.13 -26.18
C GLY A 142 -22.66 -3.51 -24.92
N ALA A 143 -22.82 -4.16 -23.74
CA ALA A 143 -22.18 -3.72 -22.53
C ALA A 143 -20.69 -4.06 -22.58
N ILE A 144 -19.85 -3.05 -22.35
CA ILE A 144 -18.38 -3.19 -22.22
C ILE A 144 -17.92 -2.55 -20.92
N TYR A 145 -16.72 -2.93 -20.47
CA TYR A 145 -16.14 -2.41 -19.23
C TYR A 145 -14.67 -2.08 -19.42
N ASP A 146 -14.28 -0.92 -18.91
CA ASP A 146 -12.89 -0.58 -18.70
C ASP A 146 -12.54 -0.83 -17.23
N VAL A 147 -11.35 -1.35 -17.00
CA VAL A 147 -10.82 -1.55 -15.65
C VAL A 147 -9.38 -1.04 -15.60
N GLY A 148 -9.16 -0.12 -14.71
CA GLY A 148 -7.86 0.51 -14.58
C GLY A 148 -7.54 0.99 -13.18
N THR A 149 -6.58 1.89 -13.08
CA THR A 149 -6.00 2.34 -11.83
C THR A 149 -6.44 3.75 -11.47
N GLN A 150 -6.40 4.05 -10.15
CA GLN A 150 -6.58 5.38 -9.60
C GLN A 150 -5.24 5.97 -9.13
N ASP A 151 -5.20 7.27 -8.79
CA ASP A 151 -4.04 7.92 -8.17
C ASP A 151 -3.88 7.58 -6.67
N LYS A 152 -4.78 6.79 -6.11
CA LYS A 152 -4.74 6.35 -4.71
C LYS A 152 -3.79 5.17 -4.52
N LEU A 153 -2.66 5.44 -3.90
CA LEU A 153 -1.54 4.52 -3.70
C LEU A 153 -1.69 3.73 -2.41
N GLY A 154 -1.37 2.45 -2.46
CA GLY A 154 -1.42 1.56 -1.29
C GLY A 154 -0.32 1.85 -0.27
N VAL A 155 -0.70 1.90 0.99
CA VAL A 155 0.20 2.09 2.11
C VAL A 155 0.40 0.78 2.86
N ARG A 156 1.68 0.51 3.20
CA ARG A 156 2.07 -0.77 3.83
C ARG A 156 1.54 -0.92 5.26
N GLN A 157 1.23 0.19 5.89
CA GLN A 157 0.83 0.21 7.30
C GLN A 157 -0.65 0.45 7.46
N CYS A 158 -1.20 -0.22 8.48
CA CYS A 158 -2.52 0.13 8.97
C CYS A 158 -2.42 1.31 9.92
N ALA A 159 -3.27 2.27 9.71
CA ALA A 159 -3.34 3.45 10.55
C ALA A 159 -4.73 3.62 11.15
N ALA A 160 -4.78 3.87 12.44
CA ALA A 160 -6.05 4.09 13.14
C ALA A 160 -6.74 5.40 12.75
N SER A 161 -6.02 6.33 12.11
CA SER A 161 -6.58 7.61 11.66
C SER A 161 -5.71 8.26 10.59
N ALA A 162 -6.31 9.13 9.78
CA ALA A 162 -5.60 9.96 8.81
C ALA A 162 -4.52 10.88 9.45
N GLY A 163 -4.66 11.21 10.73
CA GLY A 163 -3.66 11.96 11.49
C GLY A 163 -2.35 11.22 11.75
N SER A 164 -2.28 9.92 11.42
CA SER A 164 -1.04 9.14 11.45
C SER A 164 -0.05 9.56 10.36
N LEU A 165 -0.51 10.14 9.27
CA LEU A 165 0.35 10.73 8.25
C LEU A 165 1.00 12.01 8.80
N ALA A 166 2.32 11.99 8.99
CA ALA A 166 3.07 13.15 9.47
C ALA A 166 3.28 14.16 8.32
N TRP A 167 3.87 13.70 7.21
CA TRP A 167 4.06 14.49 5.98
C TRP A 167 4.28 13.58 4.78
N SER A 168 4.23 14.18 3.59
CA SER A 168 4.56 13.55 2.33
C SER A 168 5.52 14.41 1.53
N THR A 169 6.33 13.78 0.70
CA THR A 169 7.13 14.46 -0.32
C THR A 169 6.74 13.95 -1.69
N PHE A 170 6.81 14.84 -2.66
CA PHE A 170 6.60 14.55 -4.06
C PHE A 170 7.83 15.03 -4.84
N ASN A 171 8.51 14.10 -5.50
CA ASN A 171 9.79 14.36 -6.17
C ASN A 171 10.86 15.01 -5.24
N GLY A 172 10.93 14.51 -3.99
CA GLY A 172 11.88 14.99 -2.98
C GLY A 172 11.54 16.36 -2.36
N ALA A 173 10.44 16.98 -2.73
CA ALA A 173 9.97 18.24 -2.15
C ALA A 173 8.72 18.00 -1.27
N PHE A 174 8.62 18.73 -0.16
CA PHE A 174 7.40 18.70 0.65
C PHE A 174 6.22 19.22 -0.14
N GLU A 175 5.11 18.50 -0.10
CA GLU A 175 3.87 19.00 -0.68
C GLU A 175 3.35 20.18 0.14
N THR A 176 3.13 21.32 -0.52
CA THR A 176 2.59 22.54 0.12
C THR A 176 1.18 22.33 0.66
N THR A 177 0.38 21.55 -0.07
CA THR A 177 -0.87 20.97 0.43
C THR A 177 -0.62 19.48 0.58
N ARG A 178 -0.74 18.97 1.78
CA ARG A 178 -0.51 17.55 2.05
C ARG A 178 -1.51 16.69 1.28
N GLY A 179 -1.04 15.59 0.68
CA GLY A 179 -1.89 14.58 0.07
C GLY A 179 -2.93 14.03 1.05
N VAL A 180 -3.96 13.42 0.52
CA VAL A 180 -5.06 12.86 1.30
C VAL A 180 -4.73 11.41 1.69
N PHE A 181 -4.75 11.12 2.98
CA PHE A 181 -4.56 9.78 3.50
C PHE A 181 -5.88 9.23 4.04
N THR A 182 -6.34 8.13 3.46
CA THR A 182 -7.44 7.31 3.98
C THR A 182 -6.86 6.24 4.87
N ALA A 183 -7.33 6.16 6.11
CA ALA A 183 -6.82 5.25 7.12
C ALA A 183 -7.83 4.15 7.44
N ASP A 184 -7.35 2.94 7.62
CA ASP A 184 -8.12 1.80 8.13
C ASP A 184 -7.25 1.04 9.14
N ALA A 185 -7.81 0.76 10.33
CA ALA A 185 -7.08 0.12 11.41
C ALA A 185 -6.97 -1.41 11.24
N ASP A 186 -7.83 -2.00 10.43
CA ASP A 186 -8.04 -3.45 10.37
C ASP A 186 -7.58 -4.04 9.02
N GLU A 187 -7.81 -3.32 7.92
CA GLU A 187 -7.50 -3.79 6.57
C GLU A 187 -6.40 -2.95 5.93
N VAL A 188 -5.21 -3.52 5.76
CA VAL A 188 -4.05 -2.80 5.19
C VAL A 188 -4.32 -2.27 3.80
N GLU A 189 -5.04 -3.01 2.98
CA GLU A 189 -5.39 -2.63 1.62
C GLU A 189 -6.30 -1.41 1.52
N LYS A 190 -6.97 -1.01 2.60
CA LYS A 190 -7.80 0.20 2.66
C LYS A 190 -7.02 1.44 3.10
N ASN A 191 -5.75 1.29 3.46
CA ASN A 191 -4.89 2.42 3.73
C ASN A 191 -4.34 2.97 2.42
N LEU A 192 -4.88 4.12 2.00
CA LEU A 192 -4.63 4.71 0.70
C LEU A 192 -4.08 6.13 0.85
N PHE A 193 -3.09 6.46 0.05
CA PHE A 193 -2.54 7.80 -0.05
C PHE A 193 -2.76 8.37 -1.45
N ASP A 194 -3.41 9.52 -1.51
CA ASP A 194 -3.69 10.28 -2.73
C ASP A 194 -2.79 11.54 -2.72
N PRO A 195 -1.69 11.57 -3.48
CA PRO A 195 -0.79 12.73 -3.51
C PRO A 195 -1.47 13.93 -4.19
N GLN A 196 -1.09 15.14 -3.81
CA GLN A 196 -1.56 16.36 -4.50
C GLN A 196 -0.84 16.60 -5.83
N GLY A 197 0.36 16.08 -5.97
CA GLY A 197 1.12 16.15 -7.21
C GLY A 197 0.62 15.15 -8.25
N THR A 198 0.63 15.52 -9.52
CA THR A 198 0.28 14.62 -10.62
C THR A 198 1.33 13.54 -10.80
N LEU A 199 0.94 12.27 -10.70
CA LEU A 199 1.78 11.13 -10.99
C LEU A 199 2.15 11.11 -12.49
N ASP A 200 3.37 10.71 -12.84
CA ASP A 200 3.85 10.77 -14.22
C ASP A 200 4.86 9.66 -14.58
N GLY A 201 5.09 8.70 -13.69
CA GLY A 201 6.06 7.64 -13.89
C GLY A 201 7.52 8.09 -13.83
N ALA A 202 7.79 9.32 -13.36
CA ALA A 202 9.13 9.88 -13.23
C ALA A 202 9.43 10.43 -11.83
N LYS A 203 8.40 10.80 -11.09
CA LYS A 203 8.50 11.42 -9.76
C LYS A 203 8.23 10.40 -8.67
N ASN A 204 9.08 10.38 -7.65
CA ASN A 204 8.89 9.55 -6.48
C ASN A 204 7.87 10.17 -5.51
N VAL A 205 7.17 9.30 -4.81
CA VAL A 205 6.28 9.65 -3.70
C VAL A 205 6.85 9.04 -2.43
N GLU A 206 7.01 9.85 -1.40
CA GLU A 206 7.49 9.42 -0.09
C GLU A 206 6.50 9.85 0.97
N ILE A 207 6.21 8.95 1.90
CA ILE A 207 5.26 9.18 2.98
C ILE A 207 5.89 8.82 4.32
N PHE A 208 5.59 9.65 5.32
CA PHE A 208 6.13 9.53 6.67
C PHE A 208 4.98 9.43 7.66
N PHE A 209 4.94 8.33 8.39
CA PHE A 209 3.91 8.05 9.38
C PHE A 209 4.45 8.18 10.79
N VAL A 210 3.59 8.68 11.66
CA VAL A 210 3.75 8.44 13.08
C VAL A 210 3.20 7.07 13.38
N GLN A 211 4.07 6.15 13.80
CA GLN A 211 3.69 4.78 14.07
C GLN A 211 2.59 4.74 15.14
N ASN A 212 1.40 4.34 14.72
CA ASN A 212 0.32 3.89 15.60
C ASN A 212 0.26 2.36 15.45
N TYR A 213 0.49 1.64 16.54
CA TYR A 213 0.39 0.18 16.57
C TYR A 213 -1.08 -0.23 16.30
N GLY A 214 -1.42 -0.38 15.04
CA GLY A 214 -2.68 -0.91 14.56
C GLY A 214 -2.42 -1.78 13.34
N CYS A 215 -3.04 -2.90 13.21
CA CYS A 215 -2.79 -4.02 12.30
C CYS A 215 -1.40 -4.65 12.46
N TYR A 216 -1.34 -5.72 13.21
CA TYR A 216 -0.34 -6.74 12.98
C TYR A 216 -0.83 -7.67 11.87
N PRO A 217 0.04 -8.04 10.89
CA PRO A 217 -0.32 -9.03 9.86
C PRO A 217 -0.60 -10.40 10.46
#